data_d8b2d9b4d8fdc61221a60dda93fd16b1
#
_entry.id   d8b2d9b4d8fdc61221a60dda93fd16b1
#
_cell.length_a   1.000
_cell.length_b   1.000
_cell.length_c   1.000
_cell.angle_alpha   90.00
_cell.angle_beta   90.00
_cell.angle_gamma   90.00
#
_symmetry.space_group_name_H-M   'P 1'
#
loop_
_entity.id
_entity.type
_entity.pdbx_description
1 polymer ?
#
loop_
_entity_poly.entity_id
_entity_poly.type
_entity_poly.pdbx_seq_one_letter_code
_entity_poly.pdbx_strand_id
1 'polypeptide(L)'
;MGASKRLAELSLIAQQNADANTTKFMAVRFGNVLGSSGSVVTIFRHQIAVGGPVTVTDPNVTRFFMTVEEAVGLVLQSATEGAGGDILVLDMGDPVKIIDIARQMIALSGLREGTDIDIELTGLQAGEKLFEEVQHLSETLQATEHPCVMRLIATSDSQINMSLISQDLESAIIDT
;
A
#
# COMPACT_ATOMS: atom_id res chain seq x y z
N MET A 1 2.15 -3.34 -6.95
CA MET A 1 2.89 -2.16 -6.42
C MET A 1 3.17 -1.21 -7.56
N GLY A 2 3.08 0.12 -7.35
CA GLY A 2 3.39 1.08 -8.41
C GLY A 2 4.90 1.14 -8.71
N ALA A 3 5.26 1.41 -9.95
CA ALA A 3 6.66 1.48 -10.39
C ALA A 3 7.50 2.47 -9.55
N SER A 4 6.92 3.63 -9.18
CA SER A 4 7.57 4.62 -8.34
C SER A 4 7.94 4.11 -6.94
N LYS A 5 7.07 3.31 -6.32
CA LYS A 5 7.35 2.70 -5.01
C LYS A 5 8.48 1.68 -5.11
N ARG A 6 8.48 0.86 -6.17
CA ARG A 6 9.58 -0.09 -6.40
C ARG A 6 10.90 0.62 -6.65
N LEU A 7 10.89 1.70 -7.42
CA LEU A 7 12.08 2.51 -7.65
C LEU A 7 12.63 3.09 -6.34
N ALA A 8 11.75 3.58 -5.45
CA ALA A 8 12.16 4.06 -4.13
C ALA A 8 12.83 2.98 -3.28
N GLU A 9 12.28 1.75 -3.25
CA GLU A 9 12.90 0.61 -2.57
C GLU A 9 14.30 0.30 -3.13
N LEU A 10 14.44 0.27 -4.45
CA LEU A 10 15.72 0.02 -5.11
C LEU A 10 16.74 1.11 -4.80
N SER A 11 16.30 2.38 -4.72
CA SER A 11 17.13 3.50 -4.32
C SER A 11 17.65 3.36 -2.89
N LEU A 12 16.80 2.91 -1.95
CA LEU A 12 17.20 2.64 -0.57
C LEU A 12 18.24 1.52 -0.49
N ILE A 13 18.04 0.43 -1.24
CA ILE A 13 19.02 -0.68 -1.30
C ILE A 13 20.36 -0.19 -1.86
N ALA A 14 20.33 0.60 -2.93
CA ALA A 14 21.56 1.15 -3.51
C ALA A 14 22.31 2.07 -2.53
N GLN A 15 21.58 2.95 -1.82
CA GLN A 15 22.17 3.79 -0.78
C GLN A 15 22.71 2.98 0.40
N GLN A 16 22.05 1.89 0.77
CA GLN A 16 22.56 1.00 1.83
C GLN A 16 23.90 0.41 1.47
N ASN A 17 24.12 0.07 0.21
CA ASN A 17 25.36 -0.56 -0.28
C ASN A 17 26.45 0.44 -0.67
N ALA A 18 26.25 1.75 -0.47
CA ALA A 18 27.26 2.76 -0.76
C ALA A 18 28.42 2.72 0.27
N ASP A 19 29.66 2.78 -0.19
CA ASP A 19 30.87 2.61 0.62
C ASP A 19 30.96 3.56 1.84
N ALA A 20 30.42 4.78 1.72
CA ALA A 20 30.44 5.79 2.80
C ALA A 20 29.20 5.74 3.71
N ASN A 21 28.29 4.79 3.52
CA ASN A 21 27.05 4.73 4.26
C ASN A 21 27.25 4.22 5.70
N THR A 22 26.77 4.98 6.67
CA THR A 22 26.73 4.60 8.10
C THR A 22 25.30 4.44 8.62
N THR A 23 24.30 4.71 7.78
CA THR A 23 22.88 4.64 8.14
C THR A 23 22.30 3.29 7.73
N LYS A 24 21.42 2.73 8.54
CA LYS A 24 20.62 1.58 8.17
C LYS A 24 19.34 2.04 7.47
N PHE A 25 19.28 1.85 6.17
CA PHE A 25 18.08 2.11 5.37
C PHE A 25 17.23 0.84 5.29
N MET A 26 15.94 0.97 5.54
CA MET A 26 14.96 -0.12 5.43
C MET A 26 13.68 0.41 4.81
N ALA A 27 12.94 -0.45 4.13
CA ALA A 27 11.61 -0.15 3.64
C ALA A 27 10.58 -1.05 4.33
N VAL A 28 9.39 -0.51 4.57
CA VAL A 28 8.25 -1.27 5.11
C VAL A 28 7.10 -1.17 4.13
N ARG A 29 6.56 -2.32 3.73
CA ARG A 29 5.37 -2.42 2.89
C ARG A 29 4.15 -2.76 3.74
N PHE A 30 3.10 -1.99 3.58
CA PHE A 30 1.78 -2.27 4.14
C PHE A 30 0.70 -1.70 3.22
N GLY A 31 -0.54 -2.15 3.41
CA GLY A 31 -1.68 -1.70 2.62
C GLY A 31 -2.25 -0.35 3.11
N ASN A 32 -3.57 -0.21 3.07
CA ASN A 32 -4.21 1.04 3.40
C ASN A 32 -4.31 1.24 4.92
N VAL A 33 -4.11 2.49 5.35
CA VAL A 33 -4.31 2.88 6.74
C VAL A 33 -5.65 3.61 6.86
N LEU A 34 -6.50 3.14 7.78
CA LEU A 34 -7.81 3.74 8.04
C LEU A 34 -7.68 5.20 8.47
N GLY A 35 -8.51 6.06 7.89
CA GLY A 35 -8.54 7.48 8.23
C GLY A 35 -7.42 8.33 7.62
N SER A 36 -6.57 7.76 6.76
CA SER A 36 -5.57 8.55 6.01
C SER A 36 -6.23 9.56 5.06
N SER A 37 -5.54 10.66 4.74
CA SER A 37 -6.04 11.69 3.82
C SER A 37 -6.32 11.08 2.44
N GLY A 38 -7.54 11.35 1.91
CA GLY A 38 -7.96 10.78 0.62
C GLY A 38 -8.33 9.29 0.67
N SER A 39 -8.40 8.69 1.88
CA SER A 39 -8.84 7.30 2.01
C SER A 39 -10.30 7.12 1.60
N VAL A 40 -10.65 5.92 1.16
CA VAL A 40 -12.02 5.54 0.78
C VAL A 40 -13.03 5.84 1.89
N VAL A 41 -12.66 5.65 3.16
CA VAL A 41 -13.50 5.97 4.33
C VAL A 41 -13.81 7.46 4.41
N THR A 42 -12.84 8.33 4.12
CA THR A 42 -13.04 9.78 4.11
C THR A 42 -13.94 10.21 2.95
N ILE A 43 -13.76 9.59 1.77
CA ILE A 43 -14.60 9.84 0.59
C ILE A 43 -16.04 9.41 0.88
N PHE A 44 -16.26 8.20 1.37
CA PHE A 44 -17.60 7.70 1.68
C PHE A 44 -18.30 8.53 2.75
N ARG A 45 -17.58 8.94 3.81
CA ARG A 45 -18.14 9.83 4.83
C ARG A 45 -18.63 11.14 4.23
N HIS A 46 -17.88 11.74 3.31
CA HIS A 46 -18.30 12.96 2.63
C HIS A 46 -19.50 12.70 1.73
N GLN A 47 -19.50 11.64 0.91
CA GLN A 47 -20.61 11.29 0.03
C GLN A 47 -21.89 11.02 0.81
N ILE A 48 -21.83 10.31 1.92
CA ILE A 48 -22.97 10.06 2.81
C ILE A 48 -23.49 11.38 3.39
N ALA A 49 -22.61 12.27 3.83
CA ALA A 49 -22.99 13.54 4.44
C ALA A 49 -23.73 14.49 3.48
N VAL A 50 -23.45 14.40 2.17
CA VAL A 50 -24.13 15.20 1.13
C VAL A 50 -25.34 14.50 0.51
N GLY A 51 -25.72 13.30 0.98
CA GLY A 51 -26.89 12.54 0.51
C GLY A 51 -26.60 11.55 -0.62
N GLY A 52 -25.34 11.28 -0.92
CA GLY A 52 -24.92 10.25 -1.88
C GLY A 52 -24.86 10.73 -3.35
N PRO A 53 -24.72 9.81 -4.30
CA PRO A 53 -24.51 8.37 -4.08
C PRO A 53 -23.12 8.07 -3.49
N VAL A 54 -22.96 6.89 -2.88
CA VAL A 54 -21.65 6.35 -2.51
C VAL A 54 -21.06 5.62 -3.71
N THR A 55 -19.88 6.03 -4.17
CA THR A 55 -19.29 5.49 -5.40
C THR A 55 -18.27 4.40 -5.09
N VAL A 56 -18.43 3.23 -5.73
CA VAL A 56 -17.51 2.09 -5.67
C VAL A 56 -17.10 1.71 -7.08
N THR A 57 -15.83 1.45 -7.32
CA THR A 57 -15.32 1.19 -8.66
C THR A 57 -15.74 -0.18 -9.19
N ASP A 58 -15.69 -1.23 -8.35
CA ASP A 58 -16.17 -2.57 -8.71
C ASP A 58 -16.56 -3.33 -7.41
N PRO A 59 -17.64 -4.15 -7.43
CA PRO A 59 -18.11 -4.87 -6.23
C PRO A 59 -17.12 -5.90 -5.70
N ASN A 60 -16.14 -6.31 -6.51
CA ASN A 60 -15.13 -7.30 -6.12
C ASN A 60 -13.78 -6.68 -5.69
N VAL A 61 -13.65 -5.36 -5.75
CA VAL A 61 -12.41 -4.70 -5.29
C VAL A 61 -12.20 -4.96 -3.81
N THR A 62 -11.06 -5.51 -3.49
CA THR A 62 -10.61 -5.71 -2.10
C THR A 62 -9.35 -4.92 -1.80
N ARG A 63 -9.22 -4.49 -0.55
CA ARG A 63 -8.02 -3.83 -0.03
C ARG A 63 -7.72 -4.33 1.37
N PHE A 64 -6.44 -4.30 1.71
CA PHE A 64 -6.00 -4.52 3.08
C PHE A 64 -6.11 -3.23 3.87
N PHE A 65 -6.53 -3.33 5.13
CA PHE A 65 -6.65 -2.20 6.03
C PHE A 65 -6.01 -2.50 7.37
N MET A 66 -5.41 -1.48 7.96
CA MET A 66 -4.98 -1.48 9.36
C MET A 66 -5.25 -0.10 9.98
N THR A 67 -5.26 -0.04 11.30
CA THR A 67 -5.34 1.22 12.02
C THR A 67 -4.02 1.97 11.98
N VAL A 68 -4.03 3.26 12.31
CA VAL A 68 -2.80 4.07 12.41
C VAL A 68 -1.91 3.52 13.52
N GLU A 69 -2.51 3.15 14.65
CA GLU A 69 -1.81 2.62 15.82
C GLU A 69 -1.09 1.30 15.52
N GLU A 70 -1.76 0.39 14.80
CA GLU A 70 -1.15 -0.86 14.31
C GLU A 70 0.00 -0.58 13.35
N ALA A 71 -0.22 0.29 12.35
CA ALA A 71 0.82 0.65 11.39
C ALA A 71 2.05 1.23 12.07
N VAL A 72 1.86 2.19 12.97
CA VAL A 72 2.96 2.82 13.72
C VAL A 72 3.68 1.81 14.60
N GLY A 73 2.93 0.98 15.35
CA GLY A 73 3.52 -0.07 16.20
C GLY A 73 4.40 -1.03 15.40
N LEU A 74 3.90 -1.55 14.27
CA LEU A 74 4.64 -2.48 13.42
C LEU A 74 5.82 -1.83 12.70
N VAL A 75 5.73 -0.55 12.30
CA VAL A 75 6.87 0.19 11.73
C VAL A 75 7.98 0.37 12.77
N LEU A 76 7.65 0.72 14.01
CA LEU A 76 8.63 0.82 15.10
C LEU A 76 9.26 -0.54 15.42
N GLN A 77 8.46 -1.61 15.45
CA GLN A 77 8.96 -2.97 15.62
C GLN A 77 9.91 -3.37 14.47
N SER A 78 9.53 -3.07 13.23
CA SER A 78 10.36 -3.28 12.05
C SER A 78 11.72 -2.59 12.15
N ALA A 79 11.77 -1.38 12.72
CA ALA A 79 13.00 -0.64 12.91
C ALA A 79 13.95 -1.31 13.92
N THR A 80 13.42 -2.11 14.86
CA THR A 80 14.25 -2.84 15.84
C THR A 80 14.77 -4.18 15.30
N GLU A 81 14.01 -4.83 14.42
CA GLU A 81 14.33 -6.17 13.88
C GLU A 81 15.07 -6.12 12.55
N GLY A 82 14.93 -5.03 11.80
CA GLY A 82 15.48 -4.91 10.46
C GLY A 82 16.98 -4.71 10.43
N ALA A 83 17.62 -5.27 9.43
CA ALA A 83 18.97 -4.98 9.02
C ALA A 83 19.00 -3.98 7.87
N GLY A 84 20.12 -3.35 7.60
CA GLY A 84 20.26 -2.44 6.47
C GLY A 84 19.99 -3.16 5.15
N GLY A 85 19.18 -2.55 4.27
CA GLY A 85 18.75 -3.12 2.98
C GLY A 85 17.48 -3.97 3.04
N ASP A 86 16.93 -4.21 4.23
CA ASP A 86 15.71 -5.00 4.35
C ASP A 86 14.49 -4.29 3.76
N ILE A 87 13.65 -5.07 3.08
CA ILE A 87 12.27 -4.72 2.78
C ILE A 87 11.39 -5.60 3.66
N LEU A 88 10.68 -4.99 4.59
CA LEU A 88 9.79 -5.67 5.51
C LEU A 88 8.34 -5.52 5.01
N VAL A 89 7.56 -6.59 5.14
CA VAL A 89 6.15 -6.64 4.71
C VAL A 89 5.32 -6.93 5.94
N LEU A 90 4.38 -6.02 6.24
CA LEU A 90 3.49 -6.20 7.38
C LEU A 90 2.34 -7.14 7.01
N ASP A 91 2.01 -8.05 7.93
CA ASP A 91 0.80 -8.84 7.82
C ASP A 91 -0.42 -7.95 8.05
N MET A 92 -1.29 -7.91 7.06
CA MET A 92 -2.49 -7.08 7.04
C MET A 92 -3.77 -7.87 7.35
N GLY A 93 -3.64 -9.17 7.66
CA GLY A 93 -4.79 -10.05 7.82
C GLY A 93 -5.54 -10.27 6.51
N ASP A 94 -6.87 -10.40 6.59
CA ASP A 94 -7.72 -10.65 5.44
C ASP A 94 -8.09 -9.36 4.69
N PRO A 95 -8.12 -9.40 3.35
CA PRO A 95 -8.56 -8.26 2.56
C PRO A 95 -10.07 -8.04 2.68
N VAL A 96 -10.48 -6.78 2.77
CA VAL A 96 -11.88 -6.38 2.92
C VAL A 96 -12.41 -5.84 1.59
N LYS A 97 -13.64 -6.22 1.21
CA LYS A 97 -14.32 -5.66 0.05
C LYS A 97 -14.70 -4.20 0.29
N ILE A 98 -14.38 -3.32 -0.65
CA ILE A 98 -14.70 -1.90 -0.56
C ILE A 98 -16.19 -1.64 -0.48
N ILE A 99 -16.98 -2.43 -1.20
CA ILE A 99 -18.45 -2.32 -1.17
C ILE A 99 -19.03 -2.66 0.22
N ASP A 100 -18.42 -3.57 0.95
CA ASP A 100 -18.88 -3.92 2.30
C ASP A 100 -18.57 -2.80 3.30
N ILE A 101 -17.45 -2.10 3.13
CA ILE A 101 -17.16 -0.87 3.90
C ILE A 101 -18.21 0.20 3.61
N ALA A 102 -18.57 0.41 2.33
CA ALA A 102 -19.61 1.36 1.95
C ALA A 102 -20.93 1.05 2.65
N ARG A 103 -21.37 -0.21 2.59
CA ARG A 103 -22.62 -0.68 3.24
C ARG A 103 -22.60 -0.48 4.75
N GLN A 104 -21.51 -0.85 5.38
CA GLN A 104 -21.34 -0.66 6.84
C GLN A 104 -21.42 0.83 7.22
N MET A 105 -20.77 1.71 6.45
CA MET A 105 -20.79 3.14 6.72
C MET A 105 -22.15 3.76 6.53
N ILE A 106 -22.90 3.35 5.50
CA ILE A 106 -24.31 3.75 5.27
C ILE A 106 -25.15 3.33 6.48
N ALA A 107 -25.07 2.07 6.88
CA ALA A 107 -25.84 1.53 8.01
C ALA A 107 -25.50 2.24 9.32
N LEU A 108 -24.22 2.49 9.61
CA LEU A 108 -23.75 3.23 10.79
C LEU A 108 -24.21 4.69 10.79
N SER A 109 -24.52 5.25 9.62
CA SER A 109 -25.08 6.60 9.49
C SER A 109 -26.62 6.62 9.66
N GLY A 110 -27.23 5.47 9.97
CA GLY A 110 -28.68 5.34 10.14
C GLY A 110 -29.46 5.33 8.83
N LEU A 111 -28.79 5.17 7.68
CA LEU A 111 -29.38 5.16 6.34
C LEU A 111 -29.51 3.74 5.81
N ARG A 112 -30.39 3.53 4.81
CA ARG A 112 -30.65 2.26 4.16
C ARG A 112 -30.25 2.34 2.68
N GLU A 113 -29.36 1.43 2.27
CA GLU A 113 -29.00 1.25 0.87
C GLU A 113 -30.24 1.00 0.00
N GLY A 114 -30.31 1.66 -1.15
CA GLY A 114 -31.42 1.53 -2.11
C GLY A 114 -32.75 2.22 -1.70
N THR A 115 -32.80 2.84 -0.52
CA THR A 115 -33.96 3.60 -0.05
C THR A 115 -33.61 5.06 0.28
N ASP A 116 -32.61 5.23 1.10
CA ASP A 116 -32.19 6.56 1.60
C ASP A 116 -30.94 7.05 0.84
N ILE A 117 -30.11 6.12 0.37
CA ILE A 117 -28.89 6.40 -0.38
C ILE A 117 -28.50 5.19 -1.26
N ASP A 118 -27.99 5.44 -2.45
CA ASP A 118 -27.56 4.41 -3.38
C ASP A 118 -26.04 4.22 -3.39
N ILE A 119 -25.61 2.99 -3.75
CA ILE A 119 -24.22 2.70 -4.12
C ILE A 119 -24.14 2.66 -5.65
N GLU A 120 -23.32 3.52 -6.24
CA GLU A 120 -23.10 3.60 -7.68
C GLU A 120 -21.79 2.91 -8.05
N LEU A 121 -21.82 2.02 -9.06
CA LEU A 121 -20.64 1.37 -9.61
C LEU A 121 -20.09 2.20 -10.77
N THR A 122 -18.88 2.74 -10.60
CA THR A 122 -18.27 3.67 -11.56
C THR A 122 -17.36 3.00 -12.58
N GLY A 123 -17.04 1.72 -12.39
CA GLY A 123 -16.03 1.00 -13.17
C GLY A 123 -14.60 1.24 -12.66
N LEU A 124 -13.71 0.26 -12.92
CA LEU A 124 -12.30 0.36 -12.57
C LEU A 124 -11.62 1.47 -13.37
N GLN A 125 -10.79 2.26 -12.72
CA GLN A 125 -9.96 3.26 -13.37
C GLN A 125 -8.74 2.62 -14.05
N ALA A 126 -8.14 3.33 -15.01
CA ALA A 126 -6.93 2.86 -15.67
C ALA A 126 -5.79 2.65 -14.64
N GLY A 127 -5.28 1.42 -14.59
CA GLY A 127 -4.24 1.02 -13.64
C GLY A 127 -4.75 0.63 -12.25
N GLU A 128 -6.05 0.72 -11.97
CA GLU A 128 -6.62 0.22 -10.73
C GLU A 128 -6.66 -1.31 -10.71
N LYS A 129 -6.18 -1.93 -9.62
CA LYS A 129 -6.20 -3.38 -9.43
C LYS A 129 -7.46 -3.80 -8.67
N LEU A 130 -8.08 -4.91 -9.10
CA LEU A 130 -9.17 -5.56 -8.35
C LEU A 130 -8.69 -6.02 -6.97
N PHE A 131 -7.51 -6.62 -6.92
CA PHE A 131 -6.90 -7.16 -5.72
C PHE A 131 -5.56 -6.47 -5.48
N GLU A 132 -5.32 -6.04 -4.26
CA GLU A 132 -4.06 -5.45 -3.86
C GLU A 132 -3.05 -6.54 -3.54
N GLU A 133 -1.83 -6.39 -4.05
CA GLU A 133 -0.72 -7.30 -3.79
C GLU A 133 0.35 -6.55 -2.99
N VAL A 134 0.55 -6.93 -1.74
CA VAL A 134 1.67 -6.42 -0.92
C VAL A 134 2.98 -7.13 -1.25
N GLN A 135 2.89 -8.27 -1.92
CA GLN A 135 3.99 -9.12 -2.38
C GLN A 135 3.80 -9.43 -3.86
N HIS A 136 4.88 -9.45 -4.64
CA HIS A 136 4.86 -9.91 -6.01
C HIS A 136 4.99 -11.44 -6.07
N LEU A 137 4.40 -12.10 -7.08
CA LEU A 137 4.41 -13.57 -7.23
C LEU A 137 5.82 -14.18 -7.26
N SER A 138 6.82 -13.43 -7.72
CA SER A 138 8.23 -13.87 -7.78
C SER A 138 9.01 -13.58 -6.50
N GLU A 139 8.41 -12.94 -5.51
CA GLU A 139 9.07 -12.58 -4.27
C GLU A 139 8.83 -13.67 -3.21
N THR A 140 9.86 -13.96 -2.43
CA THR A 140 9.78 -14.90 -1.31
C THR A 140 9.85 -14.14 -0.01
N LEU A 141 8.93 -14.44 0.92
CA LEU A 141 8.93 -13.88 2.26
C LEU A 141 9.50 -14.88 3.26
N GLN A 142 10.27 -14.37 4.20
CA GLN A 142 10.80 -15.09 5.35
C GLN A 142 10.17 -14.53 6.64
N ALA A 143 9.79 -15.41 7.56
CA ALA A 143 9.32 -15.00 8.87
C ALA A 143 10.44 -14.27 9.64
N THR A 144 10.05 -13.26 10.43
CA THR A 144 10.91 -12.60 11.41
C THR A 144 10.58 -13.09 12.83
N GLU A 145 11.17 -12.49 13.84
CA GLU A 145 10.82 -12.79 15.24
C GLU A 145 9.39 -12.31 15.59
N HIS A 146 8.91 -11.27 14.92
CA HIS A 146 7.55 -10.78 15.11
C HIS A 146 6.58 -11.45 14.12
N PRO A 147 5.48 -12.07 14.61
CA PRO A 147 4.58 -12.86 13.76
C PRO A 147 3.89 -12.04 12.64
N CYS A 148 3.70 -10.74 12.84
CA CYS A 148 3.07 -9.86 11.84
C CYS A 148 4.07 -9.11 10.96
N VAL A 149 5.36 -9.45 10.99
CA VAL A 149 6.40 -8.83 10.16
C VAL A 149 7.14 -9.92 9.38
N MET A 150 7.13 -9.80 8.07
CA MET A 150 7.84 -10.71 7.18
C MET A 150 8.99 -9.95 6.51
N ARG A 151 10.08 -10.64 6.21
CA ARG A 151 11.21 -10.07 5.46
C ARG A 151 11.17 -10.55 4.02
N LEU A 152 11.31 -9.64 3.07
CA LEU A 152 11.48 -9.97 1.66
C LEU A 152 12.89 -10.51 1.43
N ILE A 153 12.99 -11.71 0.90
CA ILE A 153 14.27 -12.26 0.44
C ILE A 153 14.58 -11.65 -0.91
N ALA A 154 15.70 -10.91 -0.98
CA ALA A 154 16.20 -10.38 -2.25
C ALA A 154 16.58 -11.54 -3.17
N THR A 155 15.97 -11.61 -4.36
CA THR A 155 16.46 -12.46 -5.43
C THR A 155 17.73 -11.85 -6.02
N SER A 156 18.65 -12.69 -6.52
CA SER A 156 19.98 -12.30 -7.04
C SER A 156 19.97 -11.28 -8.18
N ASP A 157 18.82 -10.97 -8.76
CA ASP A 157 18.63 -9.94 -9.80
C ASP A 157 18.66 -8.50 -9.29
N SER A 158 18.85 -8.27 -8.01
CA SER A 158 18.80 -6.93 -7.39
C SER A 158 20.11 -6.12 -7.50
N GLN A 159 21.07 -6.52 -8.32
CA GLN A 159 22.19 -5.63 -8.72
C GLN A 159 21.73 -4.62 -9.79
N ILE A 160 20.73 -3.82 -9.43
CA ILE A 160 20.28 -2.74 -10.31
C ILE A 160 21.27 -1.59 -10.16
N ASN A 161 21.89 -1.22 -11.27
CA ASN A 161 22.76 -0.06 -11.31
C ASN A 161 21.90 1.22 -11.30
N MET A 162 21.69 1.78 -10.10
CA MET A 162 20.87 2.99 -9.91
C MET A 162 21.36 4.19 -10.70
N SER A 163 22.68 4.26 -11.04
CA SER A 163 23.21 5.35 -11.85
C SER A 163 22.67 5.33 -13.28
N LEU A 164 22.46 4.13 -13.84
CA LEU A 164 21.84 3.98 -15.16
C LEU A 164 20.36 4.35 -15.13
N ILE A 165 19.62 3.92 -14.11
CA ILE A 165 18.20 4.27 -13.97
C ILE A 165 18.02 5.78 -13.80
N SER A 166 18.87 6.44 -12.99
CA SER A 166 18.78 7.89 -12.82
C SER A 166 19.06 8.63 -14.14
N GLN A 167 20.05 8.20 -14.93
CA GLN A 167 20.33 8.77 -16.23
C GLN A 167 19.17 8.58 -17.23
N ASP A 168 18.57 7.39 -17.25
CA ASP A 168 17.42 7.10 -18.12
C ASP A 168 16.19 7.94 -17.74
N LEU A 169 15.95 8.14 -16.44
CA LEU A 169 14.86 8.99 -15.95
C LEU A 169 15.11 10.48 -16.26
N GLU A 170 16.33 10.98 -16.07
CA GLU A 170 16.69 12.35 -16.42
C GLU A 170 16.52 12.59 -17.92
N SER A 171 16.95 11.64 -18.75
CA SER A 171 16.78 11.72 -20.22
C SER A 171 15.29 11.77 -20.60
N ALA A 172 14.46 10.91 -19.99
CA ALA A 172 13.03 10.84 -20.27
C ALA A 172 12.26 12.11 -19.84
N ILE A 173 12.77 12.85 -18.83
CA ILE A 173 12.17 14.12 -18.39
C ILE A 173 12.54 15.28 -19.35
N ILE A 174 13.74 15.24 -19.93
CA ILE A 174 14.23 16.29 -20.84
C ILE A 174 13.55 16.22 -22.21
N ASP A 175 13.13 15.03 -22.63
CA ASP A 175 12.48 14.77 -23.93
C ASP A 175 10.96 15.01 -23.93
N THR A 176 10.38 15.53 -22.81
CA THR A 176 8.96 15.83 -22.64
C THR A 176 8.70 17.32 -22.56
#